data_ae81f7cdb3547268dfb6db370a70c74f
#
_entry.id   ae81f7cdb3547268dfb6db370a70c74f
#
_cell.length_a   1.000
_cell.length_b   1.000
_cell.length_c   1.000
_cell.angle_alpha   90.00
_cell.angle_beta   90.00
_cell.angle_gamma   90.00
#
_symmetry.space_group_name_H-M   'P 1'
#
loop_
_entity.id
_entity.type
_entity.pdbx_description
1 polymer ?
#
loop_
_entity_poly.entity_id
_entity_poly.type
_entity_poly.pdbx_seq_one_letter_code
_entity_poly.pdbx_strand_id
1 'polypeptide(L)'
;MRRLDKYIVYNPEIDSAECFADDEDQEWTLHMQIHLYTREDYMDDRKTIRKLLRKAGFTVTDIDSIYEKETKYYHLCFSCYIEEED
;
A
#
# COMPACT_ATOMS: atom_id res chain seq x y z
N MET A 1 -24.77 -0.75 14.72
CA MET A 1 -23.59 -1.19 13.96
C MET A 1 -22.31 -0.69 14.60
N ARG A 2 -21.39 -1.59 14.84
CA ARG A 2 -20.14 -1.19 15.47
C ARG A 2 -19.23 -0.54 14.45
N ARG A 3 -18.67 0.61 14.81
CA ARG A 3 -17.72 1.32 13.98
C ARG A 3 -16.32 0.82 14.25
N LEU A 4 -15.59 0.56 13.20
CA LEU A 4 -14.20 0.11 13.35
C LEU A 4 -13.32 1.31 13.66
N ASP A 5 -12.45 1.17 14.67
CA ASP A 5 -11.49 2.20 14.99
C ASP A 5 -10.24 2.12 14.12
N LYS A 6 -10.06 0.99 13.49
CA LYS A 6 -8.89 0.74 12.64
C LYS A 6 -9.25 -0.27 11.56
N TYR A 7 -8.92 0.03 10.31
CA TYR A 7 -9.11 -0.93 9.23
C TYR A 7 -8.14 -0.63 8.10
N ILE A 8 -7.92 -1.64 7.27
CA ILE A 8 -6.99 -1.56 6.15
C ILE A 8 -7.74 -1.89 4.87
N VAL A 9 -7.49 -1.07 3.84
CA VAL A 9 -8.00 -1.31 2.49
C VAL A 9 -6.79 -1.37 1.58
N TYR A 10 -6.74 -2.34 0.69
CA TYR A 10 -5.67 -2.39 -0.29
C TYR A 10 -6.24 -2.42 -1.69
N ASN A 11 -5.55 -1.74 -2.60
CA ASN A 11 -5.92 -1.66 -3.99
C ASN A 11 -4.73 -2.06 -4.84
N PRO A 12 -4.78 -3.22 -5.46
CA PRO A 12 -3.73 -3.56 -6.42
C PRO A 12 -3.95 -2.75 -7.68
N GLU A 13 -2.89 -2.14 -8.15
CA GLU A 13 -2.89 -1.45 -9.42
C GLU A 13 -2.16 -2.32 -10.41
N ILE A 14 -2.91 -2.89 -11.35
CA ILE A 14 -2.28 -3.68 -12.39
C ILE A 14 -1.84 -2.71 -13.46
N ASP A 15 -0.57 -2.50 -13.53
CA ASP A 15 -0.01 -1.61 -14.50
C ASP A 15 0.47 -2.40 -15.71
N SER A 16 -0.47 -2.77 -16.55
CA SER A 16 -0.15 -3.49 -17.76
C SER A 16 0.42 -2.60 -18.85
N ALA A 17 0.29 -1.29 -18.68
CA ALA A 17 0.69 -0.37 -19.73
C ALA A 17 2.19 -0.31 -19.93
N GLU A 18 2.96 -0.72 -18.98
CA GLU A 18 4.40 -0.67 -19.07
C GLU A 18 5.00 -1.94 -19.66
N CYS A 19 4.17 -2.89 -19.98
CA CYS A 19 4.64 -4.12 -20.58
C CYS A 19 4.72 -3.93 -22.09
N PHE A 20 5.91 -3.85 -22.60
CA PHE A 20 6.12 -3.74 -24.02
C PHE A 20 6.08 -5.13 -24.64
N ALA A 21 5.22 -5.30 -25.59
CA ALA A 21 4.91 -6.60 -26.12
C ALA A 21 6.07 -7.31 -26.81
N ASP A 22 7.05 -6.57 -27.23
CA ASP A 22 8.18 -7.13 -27.96
C ASP A 22 9.35 -7.53 -27.07
N ASP A 23 9.20 -7.37 -25.77
CA ASP A 23 10.24 -7.73 -24.85
C ASP A 23 9.94 -9.09 -24.23
N GLU A 24 10.74 -10.08 -24.55
CA GLU A 24 10.52 -11.44 -24.07
C GLU A 24 10.87 -11.63 -22.60
N ASP A 25 11.73 -10.78 -22.07
CA ASP A 25 12.18 -10.86 -20.72
C ASP A 25 11.47 -9.82 -19.85
N GLN A 26 10.19 -9.69 -20.05
CA GLN A 26 9.43 -8.68 -19.33
C GLN A 26 9.42 -8.96 -17.83
N GLU A 27 9.81 -7.96 -17.11
CA GLU A 27 9.60 -7.95 -15.67
C GLU A 27 8.26 -7.30 -15.41
N TRP A 28 7.42 -8.01 -14.73
CA TRP A 28 6.13 -7.49 -14.36
C TRP A 28 6.23 -6.82 -13.00
N THR A 29 5.77 -5.59 -12.95
CA THR A 29 5.76 -4.85 -11.70
C THR A 29 4.32 -4.72 -11.23
N LEU A 30 4.06 -5.21 -10.06
CA LEU A 30 2.76 -5.05 -9.43
C LEU A 30 2.83 -3.89 -8.47
N HIS A 31 2.07 -2.85 -8.77
CA HIS A 31 1.93 -1.70 -7.89
C HIS A 31 0.73 -1.91 -6.98
N MET A 32 0.90 -1.54 -5.73
CA MET A 32 -0.16 -1.70 -4.75
C MET A 32 -0.20 -0.50 -3.83
N GLN A 33 -1.40 -0.11 -3.48
CA GLN A 33 -1.62 0.92 -2.48
C GLN A 33 -2.32 0.30 -1.29
N ILE A 34 -1.79 0.55 -0.12
CA ILE A 34 -2.38 0.07 1.12
C ILE A 34 -2.79 1.29 1.93
N HIS A 35 -4.05 1.33 2.30
CA HIS A 35 -4.60 2.43 3.06
C HIS A 35 -4.94 1.97 4.47
N LEU A 36 -4.34 2.61 5.45
CA LEU A 36 -4.66 2.37 6.85
C LEU A 36 -5.52 3.52 7.35
N TYR A 37 -6.66 3.19 7.91
CA TYR A 37 -7.52 4.16 8.56
C TYR A 37 -7.56 3.84 10.04
N THR A 38 -7.19 4.78 10.87
CA THR A 38 -7.17 4.57 12.32
C THR A 38 -7.50 5.85 13.05
N ARG A 39 -8.17 5.73 14.17
CA ARG A 39 -8.44 6.85 15.06
C ARG A 39 -7.42 6.94 16.18
N GLU A 40 -6.57 5.95 16.29
CA GLU A 40 -5.55 5.88 17.31
C GLU A 40 -4.21 6.35 16.77
N ASP A 41 -3.20 6.32 17.64
CA ASP A 41 -1.83 6.59 17.25
C ASP A 41 -1.38 5.56 16.20
N TYR A 42 -0.89 6.05 15.09
CA TYR A 42 -0.55 5.20 13.96
C TYR A 42 0.96 4.92 13.82
N MET A 43 1.77 5.45 14.71
CA MET A 43 3.23 5.33 14.53
C MET A 43 3.70 3.88 14.56
N ASP A 44 3.20 3.09 15.50
CA ASP A 44 3.55 1.67 15.57
C ASP A 44 3.00 0.89 14.40
N ASP A 45 1.77 1.20 14.02
CA ASP A 45 1.14 0.54 12.87
C ASP A 45 1.89 0.84 11.57
N ARG A 46 2.34 2.07 11.42
CA ARG A 46 3.11 2.47 10.26
C ARG A 46 4.39 1.64 10.14
N LYS A 47 5.09 1.48 11.24
CA LYS A 47 6.31 0.68 11.26
C LYS A 47 6.03 -0.80 10.99
N THR A 48 4.97 -1.31 11.58
CA THR A 48 4.60 -2.72 11.42
C THR A 48 4.25 -3.04 9.98
N ILE A 49 3.41 -2.20 9.37
CA ILE A 49 3.00 -2.41 7.98
C ILE A 49 4.21 -2.32 7.05
N ARG A 50 5.07 -1.34 7.28
CA ARG A 50 6.27 -1.19 6.47
C ARG A 50 7.17 -2.43 6.56
N LYS A 51 7.36 -2.97 7.76
CA LYS A 51 8.16 -4.16 7.94
C LYS A 51 7.54 -5.37 7.26
N LEU A 52 6.23 -5.53 7.38
CA LEU A 52 5.54 -6.64 6.75
C LEU A 52 5.63 -6.58 5.23
N LEU A 53 5.50 -5.40 4.66
CA LEU A 53 5.63 -5.22 3.23
C LEU A 53 7.03 -5.57 2.75
N ARG A 54 8.04 -5.10 3.47
CA ARG A 54 9.42 -5.42 3.11
C ARG A 54 9.69 -6.92 3.22
N LYS A 55 9.18 -7.55 4.25
CA LYS A 55 9.34 -8.98 4.45
C LYS A 55 8.67 -9.78 3.33
N ALA A 56 7.56 -9.28 2.82
CA ALA A 56 6.85 -9.91 1.71
C ALA A 56 7.51 -9.64 0.36
N GLY A 57 8.54 -8.84 0.31
CA GLY A 57 9.25 -8.56 -0.93
C GLY A 57 8.87 -7.25 -1.60
N PHE A 58 8.00 -6.47 -0.99
CA PHE A 58 7.59 -5.20 -1.56
C PHE A 58 8.58 -4.09 -1.25
N THR A 59 8.73 -3.18 -2.21
CA THR A 59 9.48 -1.95 -2.00
C THR A 59 8.49 -0.83 -1.75
N VAL A 60 8.58 -0.21 -0.59
CA VAL A 60 7.72 0.92 -0.24
C VAL A 60 8.36 2.18 -0.77
N THR A 61 7.66 2.86 -1.66
CA THR A 61 8.19 4.06 -2.31
C THR A 61 7.74 5.35 -1.64
N ASP A 62 6.57 5.33 -1.02
CA ASP A 62 6.03 6.54 -0.44
C ASP A 62 5.04 6.18 0.67
N ILE A 63 4.98 7.04 1.68
CA ILE A 63 4.01 6.91 2.76
C ILE A 63 3.46 8.30 3.01
N ASP A 64 2.17 8.49 2.71
CA ASP A 64 1.48 9.73 2.97
C ASP A 64 0.55 9.57 4.15
N SER A 65 0.40 10.63 4.92
CA SER A 65 -0.55 10.63 6.02
C SER A 65 -1.40 11.88 5.97
N ILE A 66 -2.70 11.68 6.15
CA ILE A 66 -3.69 12.75 6.10
C ILE A 66 -4.64 12.53 7.27
N TYR A 67 -5.03 13.62 7.93
CA TYR A 67 -6.06 13.56 8.94
C TYR A 67 -7.38 14.01 8.33
N GLU A 68 -8.37 13.14 8.37
CA GLU A 68 -9.71 13.45 7.85
C GLU A 68 -10.58 14.01 8.97
N LYS A 69 -10.88 15.29 8.90
CA LYS A 69 -11.63 15.96 9.97
C LYS A 69 -13.05 15.44 10.11
N GLU A 70 -13.67 15.07 9.02
CA GLU A 70 -15.05 14.63 9.02
C GLU A 70 -15.26 13.30 9.72
N THR A 71 -14.36 12.37 9.48
CA THR A 71 -14.45 11.03 10.05
C THR A 71 -13.58 10.88 11.29
N LYS A 72 -12.66 11.81 11.50
CA LYS A 72 -11.66 11.76 12.57
C LYS A 72 -10.71 10.60 12.45
N TYR A 73 -10.50 10.11 11.22
CA TYR A 73 -9.51 9.08 10.95
C TYR A 73 -8.20 9.70 10.50
N TYR A 74 -7.12 9.08 10.93
CA TYR A 74 -5.84 9.26 10.26
C TYR A 74 -5.81 8.27 9.12
N HIS A 75 -5.49 8.76 7.95
CA HIS A 75 -5.44 7.96 6.74
C HIS A 75 -4.00 7.91 6.24
N LEU A 76 -3.39 6.74 6.32
CA LEU A 76 -2.05 6.53 5.79
C LEU A 76 -2.16 5.76 4.50
N CYS A 77 -1.45 6.23 3.50
CA CYS A 77 -1.39 5.55 2.20
C CYS A 77 0.05 5.10 1.96
N PHE A 78 0.22 3.81 1.81
CA PHE A 78 1.52 3.21 1.50
C PHE A 78 1.53 2.85 0.03
N SER A 79 2.43 3.45 -0.71
CA SER A 79 2.62 3.10 -2.12
C SER A 79 3.80 2.14 -2.21
N CYS A 80 3.60 1.02 -2.83
CA CYS A 80 4.64 0.01 -2.90
C CYS A 80 4.54 -0.77 -4.20
N TYR A 81 5.58 -1.52 -4.49
CA TYR A 81 5.58 -2.38 -5.67
C TYR A 81 6.41 -3.62 -5.41
N ILE A 82 6.16 -4.62 -6.20
CA ILE A 82 6.95 -5.84 -6.21
C ILE A 82 7.19 -6.24 -7.65
N GLU A 83 8.39 -6.73 -7.93
CA GLU A 83 8.73 -7.24 -9.24
C GLU A 83 8.46 -8.72 -9.28
N GLU A 84 7.73 -9.15 -10.29
CA GLU A 84 7.42 -10.55 -10.48
C GLU A 84 8.20 -11.06 -11.68
N GLU A 85 8.86 -12.18 -11.48
CA GLU A 85 9.53 -12.86 -12.56
C GLU A 85 8.67 -14.04 -13.02
N ASP A 86 8.59 -14.20 -14.31
CA ASP A 86 7.92 -15.38 -14.86
C ASP A 86 8.75 -16.63 -14.71
#